data_fb3b158fd67cc3f34494918b752aa6e3
#
_entry.id   fb3b158fd67cc3f34494918b752aa6e3
#
_cell.length_a   1.000
_cell.length_b   1.000
_cell.length_c   1.000
_cell.angle_alpha   90.00
_cell.angle_beta   90.00
_cell.angle_gamma   90.00
#
_symmetry.space_group_name_H-M   'P 1'
#
loop_
_entity.id
_entity.type
_entity.pdbx_description
1 polymer ?
#
loop_
_entity_poly.entity_id
_entity_poly.type
_entity_poly.pdbx_seq_one_letter_code
_entity_poly.pdbx_strand_id
1 'polypeptide(L)'
;MIVYTFTNTVSTSNTYVLCLEKEGIAWVIDPGDTSPIFKCLKENDSSLEGVLLTHSHYDHIYGTNDLFLAFPNAKLFVSQKASTGLFSPKHNLSRYSRNHQPYRVRKLDYICVSEDSRIHLNDDSILDVIETPGHHPGCLSFSIGEELF
;
A
#
# COMPACT_ATOMS: atom_id res chain seq x y z
N MET A 1 -17.08 5.55 4.01
CA MET A 1 -15.63 5.54 3.75
C MET A 1 -15.20 6.92 3.29
N ILE A 2 -14.10 7.43 3.82
CA ILE A 2 -13.44 8.65 3.35
C ILE A 2 -12.09 8.27 2.75
N VAL A 3 -11.76 8.84 1.58
CA VAL A 3 -10.47 8.63 0.90
C VAL A 3 -9.63 9.89 1.01
N TYR A 4 -8.43 9.76 1.55
CA TYR A 4 -7.42 10.81 1.58
C TYR A 4 -6.30 10.48 0.61
N THR A 5 -5.90 11.47 -0.21
CA THR A 5 -4.81 11.31 -1.18
C THR A 5 -3.63 12.20 -0.78
N PHE A 6 -2.43 11.62 -0.76
CA PHE A 6 -1.19 12.33 -0.48
C PHE A 6 -0.20 12.13 -1.61
N THR A 7 0.36 13.21 -2.14
CA THR A 7 1.46 13.13 -3.09
C THR A 7 2.78 13.02 -2.33
N ASN A 8 3.53 11.99 -2.60
CA ASN A 8 4.79 11.66 -1.97
C ASN A 8 5.95 12.51 -2.50
N THR A 9 6.96 12.70 -1.67
CA THR A 9 8.18 13.45 -2.06
C THR A 9 9.08 12.67 -3.02
N VAL A 10 9.00 11.34 -3.00
CA VAL A 10 9.74 10.48 -3.92
C VAL A 10 8.91 10.23 -5.18
N SER A 11 9.45 10.64 -6.33
CA SER A 11 8.86 10.42 -7.68
C SER A 11 7.43 10.94 -7.86
N THR A 12 6.92 11.76 -6.93
CA THR A 12 5.54 12.28 -6.94
C THR A 12 4.46 11.20 -7.06
N SER A 13 4.75 9.98 -6.54
CA SER A 13 3.77 8.92 -6.43
C SER A 13 2.65 9.30 -5.46
N ASN A 14 1.52 8.63 -5.53
CA ASN A 14 0.39 8.87 -4.63
C ASN A 14 0.28 7.76 -3.58
N THR A 15 -0.08 8.17 -2.37
CA THR A 15 -0.57 7.30 -1.30
C THR A 15 -2.05 7.58 -1.07
N TYR A 16 -2.85 6.54 -0.92
CA TYR A 16 -4.26 6.68 -0.54
C TYR A 16 -4.50 6.07 0.84
N VAL A 17 -5.25 6.79 1.69
CA VAL A 17 -5.70 6.30 3.00
C VAL A 17 -7.21 6.22 2.98
N LEU A 18 -7.73 5.01 3.16
CA LEU A 18 -9.15 4.68 3.17
C LEU A 18 -9.59 4.55 4.62
N CYS A 19 -10.29 5.54 5.16
CA CYS A 19 -10.82 5.52 6.53
C CYS A 19 -12.27 5.03 6.54
N LEU A 20 -12.52 3.97 7.31
CA LEU A 20 -13.85 3.40 7.52
C LEU A 20 -14.39 3.95 8.86
N GLU A 21 -15.12 5.06 8.78
CA GLU A 21 -15.46 5.92 9.93
C GLU A 21 -16.18 5.20 11.08
N LYS A 22 -17.02 4.21 10.78
CA LYS A 22 -17.82 3.53 11.81
C LYS A 22 -17.01 2.58 12.68
N GLU A 23 -15.96 1.99 12.12
CA GLU A 23 -15.17 0.94 12.77
C GLU A 23 -13.84 1.46 13.36
N GLY A 24 -13.46 2.71 13.06
CA GLY A 24 -12.16 3.27 13.47
C GLY A 24 -11.00 2.52 12.87
N ILE A 25 -11.14 2.00 11.65
CA ILE A 25 -10.11 1.28 10.91
C ILE A 25 -9.77 1.99 9.60
N ALA A 26 -8.54 1.81 9.16
CA ALA A 26 -8.08 2.35 7.89
C ALA A 26 -7.23 1.35 7.11
N TRP A 27 -7.17 1.57 5.81
CA TRP A 27 -6.33 0.87 4.86
C TRP A 27 -5.46 1.86 4.12
N VAL A 28 -4.25 1.46 3.76
CA VAL A 28 -3.32 2.32 3.02
C VAL A 28 -2.93 1.65 1.71
N ILE A 29 -3.04 2.38 0.61
CA ILE A 29 -2.55 1.95 -0.70
C ILE A 29 -1.26 2.71 -0.99
N ASP A 30 -0.21 1.98 -1.36
CA ASP A 30 1.11 2.49 -1.77
C ASP A 30 1.72 3.49 -0.77
N PRO A 31 2.14 3.01 0.43
CA PRO A 31 2.67 3.88 1.48
C PRO A 31 4.02 4.48 1.10
N GLY A 32 4.03 5.79 0.85
CA GLY A 32 5.21 6.61 0.67
C GLY A 32 5.59 7.37 1.94
N ASP A 33 5.44 8.71 1.92
CA ASP A 33 5.71 9.56 3.08
C ASP A 33 4.78 9.22 4.25
N THR A 34 5.35 8.80 5.37
CA THR A 34 4.56 8.27 6.50
C THR A 34 3.97 9.35 7.40
N SER A 35 4.58 10.55 7.44
CA SER A 35 4.09 11.63 8.29
C SER A 35 2.63 12.03 8.00
N PRO A 36 2.21 12.28 6.74
CA PRO A 36 0.81 12.56 6.43
C PRO A 36 -0.12 11.37 6.73
N ILE A 37 0.36 10.13 6.54
CA ILE A 37 -0.41 8.92 6.87
C ILE A 37 -0.71 8.87 8.37
N PHE A 38 0.32 8.96 9.23
CA PHE A 38 0.15 8.94 10.68
C PHE A 38 -0.74 10.07 11.20
N LYS A 39 -0.59 11.27 10.61
CA LYS A 39 -1.45 12.40 10.93
C LYS A 39 -2.91 12.08 10.58
N CYS A 40 -3.17 11.58 9.39
CA CYS A 40 -4.51 11.21 8.92
C CYS A 40 -5.14 10.15 9.83
N LEU A 41 -4.42 9.06 10.15
CA LEU A 41 -4.90 8.01 11.05
C LEU A 41 -5.27 8.57 12.42
N LYS A 42 -4.44 9.45 12.99
CA LYS A 42 -4.70 10.08 14.28
C LYS A 42 -5.92 11.02 14.26
N GLU A 43 -6.05 11.84 13.22
CA GLU A 43 -7.17 12.79 13.10
C GLU A 43 -8.53 12.08 12.88
N ASN A 44 -8.51 10.87 12.32
CA ASN A 44 -9.71 10.06 12.11
C ASN A 44 -9.93 8.99 13.19
N ASP A 45 -9.12 8.99 14.26
CA ASP A 45 -9.16 7.99 15.32
C ASP A 45 -9.17 6.55 14.78
N SER A 46 -8.32 6.30 13.76
CA SER A 46 -8.31 5.06 13.01
C SER A 46 -7.04 4.27 13.23
N SER A 47 -7.18 2.95 13.37
CA SER A 47 -6.09 1.98 13.39
C SER A 47 -5.86 1.38 11.98
N LEU A 48 -4.61 1.11 11.63
CA LEU A 48 -4.27 0.49 10.34
C LEU A 48 -4.56 -1.01 10.36
N GLU A 49 -5.48 -1.45 9.50
CA GLU A 49 -5.82 -2.87 9.31
C GLU A 49 -4.97 -3.53 8.22
N GLY A 50 -4.65 -2.81 7.15
CA GLY A 50 -3.86 -3.36 6.08
C GLY A 50 -3.23 -2.35 5.14
N VAL A 51 -2.23 -2.84 4.42
CA VAL A 51 -1.50 -2.14 3.36
C VAL A 51 -1.69 -2.91 2.06
N LEU A 52 -2.07 -2.20 1.01
CA LEU A 52 -2.28 -2.70 -0.34
C LEU A 52 -1.21 -2.11 -1.25
N LEU A 53 -0.53 -2.93 -2.04
CA LEU A 53 0.48 -2.45 -2.97
C LEU A 53 0.01 -2.66 -4.41
N THR A 54 -0.06 -1.57 -5.17
CA THR A 54 -0.30 -1.66 -6.61
C THR A 54 0.86 -2.38 -7.29
N HIS A 55 2.08 -2.08 -6.89
CA HIS A 55 3.30 -2.77 -7.30
C HIS A 55 4.43 -2.49 -6.29
N SER A 56 5.65 -2.94 -6.58
CA SER A 56 6.73 -2.89 -5.61
C SER A 56 7.87 -1.92 -5.95
N HIS A 57 7.68 -0.93 -6.81
CA HIS A 57 8.69 0.10 -6.99
C HIS A 57 8.87 0.90 -5.70
N TYR A 58 10.10 1.39 -5.49
CA TYR A 58 10.51 1.99 -4.21
C TYR A 58 9.61 3.13 -3.75
N ASP A 59 9.21 3.99 -4.67
CA ASP A 59 8.37 5.17 -4.41
C ASP A 59 6.93 4.83 -3.96
N HIS A 60 6.51 3.57 -4.10
CA HIS A 60 5.22 3.06 -3.63
C HIS A 60 5.31 2.23 -2.33
N ILE A 61 6.52 1.95 -1.83
CA ILE A 61 6.70 1.04 -0.70
C ILE A 61 7.56 1.57 0.45
N TYR A 62 8.21 2.73 0.30
CA TYR A 62 9.25 3.15 1.25
C TYR A 62 8.73 3.51 2.65
N GLY A 63 7.45 3.77 2.81
CA GLY A 63 6.80 3.97 4.11
C GLY A 63 6.37 2.67 4.81
N THR A 64 6.43 1.54 4.12
CA THR A 64 5.91 0.25 4.61
C THR A 64 6.52 -0.16 5.95
N ASN A 65 7.83 -0.03 6.12
CA ASN A 65 8.50 -0.45 7.35
C ASN A 65 8.07 0.36 8.58
N ASP A 66 7.86 1.65 8.43
CA ASP A 66 7.45 2.53 9.52
C ASP A 66 6.00 2.22 9.93
N LEU A 67 5.12 1.95 8.95
CA LEU A 67 3.75 1.55 9.22
C LEU A 67 3.70 0.23 10.01
N PHE A 68 4.44 -0.81 9.58
CA PHE A 68 4.44 -2.09 10.29
C PHE A 68 5.20 -2.06 11.63
N LEU A 69 6.08 -1.09 11.85
CA LEU A 69 6.65 -0.84 13.17
C LEU A 69 5.58 -0.30 14.13
N ALA A 70 4.72 0.59 13.66
CA ALA A 70 3.64 1.18 14.46
C ALA A 70 2.41 0.26 14.56
N PHE A 71 2.10 -0.49 13.49
CA PHE A 71 0.94 -1.38 13.37
C PHE A 71 1.37 -2.79 12.97
N PRO A 72 1.99 -3.57 13.88
CA PRO A 72 2.60 -4.87 13.53
C PRO A 72 1.58 -5.93 13.07
N ASN A 73 0.32 -5.79 13.47
CA ASN A 73 -0.76 -6.72 13.11
C ASN A 73 -1.41 -6.40 11.76
N ALA A 74 -1.13 -5.24 11.18
CA ALA A 74 -1.67 -4.88 9.87
C ALA A 74 -1.20 -5.87 8.79
N LYS A 75 -2.08 -6.20 7.86
CA LYS A 75 -1.85 -7.16 6.78
C LYS A 75 -1.18 -6.47 5.59
N LEU A 76 -0.36 -7.19 4.83
CA LEU A 76 0.26 -6.71 3.59
C LEU A 76 -0.27 -7.53 2.42
N PHE A 77 -0.81 -6.82 1.41
CA PHE A 77 -1.33 -7.42 0.18
C PHE A 77 -0.52 -6.97 -1.02
N VAL A 78 -0.16 -7.90 -1.88
CA VAL A 78 0.67 -7.63 -3.07
C VAL A 78 0.44 -8.74 -4.10
N SER A 79 0.68 -8.47 -5.39
CA SER A 79 0.69 -9.56 -6.39
C SER A 79 1.90 -10.46 -6.23
N GLN A 80 1.77 -11.74 -6.63
CA GLN A 80 2.89 -12.68 -6.62
C GLN A 80 4.09 -12.16 -7.44
N LYS A 81 3.84 -11.51 -8.58
CA LYS A 81 4.90 -10.96 -9.43
C LYS A 81 5.60 -9.76 -8.80
N ALA A 82 4.89 -8.92 -8.04
CA ALA A 82 5.46 -7.76 -7.37
C ALA A 82 6.16 -8.14 -6.05
N SER A 83 5.82 -9.25 -5.42
CA SER A 83 6.38 -9.65 -4.12
C SER A 83 7.91 -9.76 -4.11
N THR A 84 8.53 -10.12 -5.23
CA THR A 84 9.99 -10.19 -5.35
C THR A 84 10.67 -8.83 -5.13
N GLY A 85 10.01 -7.73 -5.48
CA GLY A 85 10.51 -6.38 -5.27
C GLY A 85 10.52 -5.95 -3.80
N LEU A 86 9.67 -6.53 -2.94
CA LEU A 86 9.65 -6.21 -1.52
C LEU A 86 11.01 -6.41 -0.85
N PHE A 87 11.73 -7.45 -1.25
CA PHE A 87 12.99 -7.88 -0.63
C PHE A 87 14.22 -7.60 -1.47
N SER A 88 14.05 -7.06 -2.67
CA SER A 88 15.14 -6.87 -3.64
C SER A 88 15.28 -5.40 -4.08
N PRO A 89 16.31 -4.68 -3.58
CA PRO A 89 16.59 -3.31 -4.03
C PRO A 89 16.82 -3.18 -5.54
N LYS A 90 17.19 -4.27 -6.20
CA LYS A 90 17.33 -4.31 -7.67
C LYS A 90 15.95 -4.27 -8.32
N HIS A 91 15.01 -5.09 -7.84
CA HIS A 91 13.70 -5.22 -8.46
C HIS A 91 12.75 -4.08 -8.07
N ASN A 92 12.89 -3.52 -6.85
CA ASN A 92 12.13 -2.31 -6.48
C ASN A 92 12.80 -1.01 -6.92
N LEU A 93 13.90 -1.09 -7.65
CA LEU A 93 14.67 0.00 -8.23
C LEU A 93 15.39 0.92 -7.23
N SER A 94 15.24 0.74 -5.91
CA SER A 94 15.90 1.58 -4.90
C SER A 94 17.44 1.53 -5.01
N ARG A 95 18.01 0.43 -5.51
CA ARG A 95 19.45 0.30 -5.75
C ARG A 95 20.01 1.37 -6.71
N TYR A 96 19.17 1.85 -7.62
CA TYR A 96 19.59 2.78 -8.66
C TYR A 96 19.33 4.24 -8.27
N SER A 97 18.71 4.49 -7.14
CA SER A 97 18.50 5.83 -6.63
C SER A 97 19.84 6.45 -6.17
N ARG A 98 20.07 7.71 -6.55
CA ARG A 98 21.22 8.48 -6.07
C ARG A 98 20.94 9.15 -4.72
N ASN A 99 19.67 9.30 -4.36
CA ASN A 99 19.22 10.09 -3.23
C ASN A 99 18.77 9.24 -2.04
N HIS A 100 18.59 7.93 -2.22
CA HIS A 100 18.05 7.03 -1.20
C HIS A 100 18.92 5.79 -1.06
N GLN A 101 18.95 5.23 0.15
CA GLN A 101 19.62 3.96 0.40
C GLN A 101 18.81 2.79 -0.19
N PRO A 102 19.47 1.67 -0.55
CA PRO A 102 18.78 0.46 -0.97
C PRO A 102 17.76 0.01 0.07
N TYR A 103 16.50 -0.16 -0.37
CA TYR A 103 15.36 -0.44 0.50
C TYR A 103 14.90 -1.89 0.41
N ARG A 104 14.47 -2.43 1.56
CA ARG A 104 13.82 -3.74 1.67
C ARG A 104 12.67 -3.64 2.67
N VAL A 105 11.56 -4.23 2.34
CA VAL A 105 10.46 -4.45 3.30
C VAL A 105 10.92 -5.48 4.33
N ARG A 106 10.66 -5.23 5.61
CA ARG A 106 11.06 -6.10 6.73
C ARG A 106 9.97 -7.09 7.13
N LYS A 107 8.70 -6.78 6.82
CA LYS A 107 7.58 -7.70 7.05
C LYS A 107 7.70 -8.88 6.09
N LEU A 108 7.81 -10.09 6.65
CA LEU A 108 8.04 -11.31 5.87
C LEU A 108 6.74 -12.00 5.45
N ASP A 109 5.66 -11.80 6.21
CA ASP A 109 4.34 -12.34 5.93
C ASP A 109 3.54 -11.34 5.07
N TYR A 110 3.06 -11.80 3.95
CA TYR A 110 2.20 -11.06 3.04
C TYR A 110 1.19 -11.99 2.37
N ILE A 111 0.10 -11.41 1.88
CA ILE A 111 -0.98 -12.12 1.21
C ILE A 111 -0.88 -11.82 -0.29
N CYS A 112 -0.74 -12.88 -1.08
CA CYS A 112 -0.78 -12.73 -2.53
C CYS A 112 -2.22 -12.58 -3.01
N VAL A 113 -2.44 -11.58 -3.87
CA VAL A 113 -3.71 -11.33 -4.56
C VAL A 113 -3.48 -11.26 -6.06
N SER A 114 -4.52 -11.55 -6.83
CA SER A 114 -4.51 -11.59 -8.30
C SER A 114 -5.84 -11.12 -8.85
N GLU A 115 -6.01 -11.19 -10.16
CA GLU A 115 -7.30 -10.93 -10.82
C GLU A 115 -8.45 -11.62 -10.09
N ASP A 116 -9.58 -10.93 -9.97
CA ASP A 116 -10.81 -11.37 -9.29
C ASP A 116 -10.68 -11.63 -7.77
N SER A 117 -9.52 -11.37 -7.16
CA SER A 117 -9.42 -11.40 -5.69
C SER A 117 -10.30 -10.33 -5.07
N ARG A 118 -10.92 -10.64 -3.94
CA ARG A 118 -11.77 -9.71 -3.18
C ARG A 118 -11.21 -9.52 -1.78
N ILE A 119 -10.95 -8.28 -1.41
CA ILE A 119 -10.40 -7.93 -0.10
C ILE A 119 -11.51 -7.28 0.72
N HIS A 120 -11.90 -7.93 1.81
CA HIS A 120 -12.86 -7.38 2.75
C HIS A 120 -12.18 -6.33 3.60
N LEU A 121 -12.54 -5.06 3.41
CA LEU A 121 -12.06 -3.96 4.23
C LEU A 121 -12.76 -3.95 5.59
N ASN A 122 -14.04 -4.30 5.60
CA ASN A 122 -14.91 -4.62 6.74
C ASN A 122 -16.07 -5.51 6.26
N ASP A 123 -17.11 -5.68 7.08
CA ASP A 123 -18.28 -6.51 6.74
C ASP A 123 -19.07 -5.96 5.54
N ASP A 124 -19.11 -4.64 5.36
CA ASP A 124 -19.93 -3.96 4.35
C ASP A 124 -19.14 -3.49 3.12
N SER A 125 -17.80 -3.48 3.20
CA SER A 125 -16.94 -2.88 2.17
C SER A 125 -15.97 -3.92 1.58
N ILE A 126 -16.11 -4.17 0.30
CA ILE A 126 -15.28 -5.14 -0.44
C ILE A 126 -14.56 -4.39 -1.55
N LEU A 127 -13.27 -4.60 -1.63
CA LEU A 127 -12.40 -4.08 -2.67
C LEU A 127 -12.06 -5.19 -3.65
N ASP A 128 -12.33 -4.95 -4.92
CA ASP A 128 -12.00 -5.86 -6.01
C ASP A 128 -10.58 -5.58 -6.53
N VAL A 129 -9.85 -6.63 -6.88
CA VAL A 129 -8.49 -6.57 -7.42
C VAL A 129 -8.52 -6.80 -8.92
N ILE A 130 -7.87 -5.92 -9.68
CA ILE A 130 -7.77 -5.96 -11.13
C ILE A 130 -6.29 -6.01 -11.52
N GLU A 131 -5.87 -6.98 -12.31
CA GLU A 131 -4.51 -6.99 -12.87
C GLU A 131 -4.39 -5.97 -13.99
N THR A 132 -3.47 -5.02 -13.84
CA THR A 132 -3.19 -3.95 -14.82
C THR A 132 -1.73 -3.93 -15.22
N PRO A 133 -1.20 -5.04 -15.81
CA PRO A 133 0.21 -5.12 -16.16
C PRO A 133 0.57 -4.13 -17.27
N GLY A 134 1.75 -3.54 -17.18
CA GLY A 134 2.28 -2.57 -18.16
C GLY A 134 3.55 -1.94 -17.63
N HIS A 135 3.43 -0.98 -16.74
CA HIS A 135 4.55 -0.32 -16.05
C HIS A 135 5.40 -1.31 -15.24
N HIS A 136 4.74 -2.25 -14.55
CA HIS A 136 5.37 -3.37 -13.87
C HIS A 136 4.55 -4.64 -14.15
N PRO A 137 5.18 -5.83 -14.32
CA PRO A 137 4.45 -7.08 -14.63
C PRO A 137 3.43 -7.50 -13.58
N GLY A 138 3.59 -7.04 -12.35
CA GLY A 138 2.70 -7.34 -11.23
C GLY A 138 1.86 -6.16 -10.77
N CYS A 139 1.61 -5.16 -11.64
CA CYS A 139 0.71 -4.06 -11.30
C CYS A 139 -0.71 -4.56 -11.07
N LEU A 140 -1.30 -4.01 -10.02
CA LEU A 140 -2.69 -4.16 -9.65
C LEU A 140 -3.36 -2.78 -9.63
N SER A 141 -4.64 -2.76 -9.90
CA SER A 141 -5.55 -1.68 -9.55
C SER A 141 -6.56 -2.20 -8.53
N PHE A 142 -7.04 -1.34 -7.67
CA PHE A 142 -8.01 -1.67 -6.63
C PHE A 142 -9.29 -0.87 -6.85
N SER A 143 -10.44 -1.54 -6.90
CA SER A 143 -11.74 -0.91 -7.16
C SER A 143 -12.70 -1.11 -6.00
N ILE A 144 -13.40 -0.04 -5.60
CA ILE A 144 -14.47 -0.10 -4.62
C ILE A 144 -15.55 0.94 -4.95
N GLY A 145 -16.76 0.49 -5.26
CA GLY A 145 -17.82 1.37 -5.75
C GLY A 145 -17.43 2.04 -7.06
N GLU A 146 -17.40 3.39 -7.06
CA GLU A 146 -16.96 4.19 -8.22
C GLU A 146 -15.48 4.61 -8.15
N GLU A 147 -14.79 4.28 -7.06
CA GLU A 147 -13.37 4.61 -6.86
C GLU A 147 -12.46 3.57 -7.50
N LEU A 148 -11.37 4.01 -8.11
CA LEU A 148 -10.32 3.19 -8.71
C LEU A 148 -8.95 3.75 -8.33
N PHE A 149 -8.10 2.90 -7.78
CA PHE A 149 -6.74 3.20 -7.32
C PHE A 149 -5.69 2.43 -8.11
#